data_84dc9b6966bfec6a48d8e0319bce8c45
#
_entry.id   84dc9b6966bfec6a48d8e0319bce8c45
#
_cell.length_a   1.000
_cell.length_b   1.000
_cell.length_c   1.000
_cell.angle_alpha   90.00
_cell.angle_beta   90.00
_cell.angle_gamma   90.00
#
_symmetry.space_group_name_H-M   'P 1'
#
loop_
_entity.id
_entity.type
_entity.pdbx_description
1 polymer ?
#
loop_
_entity_poly.entity_id
_entity_poly.type
_entity_poly.pdbx_seq_one_letter_code
_entity_poly.pdbx_strand_id
1 'polypeptide(L)'
;MLTIYRRHRKNCKQRMAGRGYRRCLCPIWVDGSLNGIEMRKSLRVRDWQRAQELVRRWEAEGQQIEKPKPLSVKEACDKFLVDAEARNLREPTLYKYRLLFRQFQEFATLYGNSYVTEFDVDAVRRFRASWPNKNIAARKKLEAFRAFFWFEHESGWIPTNPTTPLKPPKITEPPTAPFTKEEVRNTLDACDIYPDRANAVRLRALVLLLRYSGLRIRDAATLSRNRIQGDKLFLYTAKTGTPVYCPLPPVVIEALNAIPESTYFFWTGLSTPKTAAGIWQESLKRLFVLAGIPDGHAHRFRDTFSVELLLAGVPIERVSIILGHQSVRIKEKHYAPWVRARQEQLEADVRRTWEAPEPQRRVHGGYTKKRTRVIPFKSRRKNGAGGGNRTHGLGIMRPSLYH
;
A
#
# COMPACT_ATOMS: atom_id res chain seq x y z
N MET A 1 -37.27 16.52 25.87
CA MET A 1 -37.40 17.63 24.90
C MET A 1 -36.09 17.74 24.11
N LEU A 2 -36.19 17.85 22.81
CA LEU A 2 -35.04 17.92 21.92
C LEU A 2 -34.78 19.35 21.46
N THR A 3 -33.53 19.78 21.48
CA THR A 3 -33.12 21.13 21.05
C THR A 3 -32.24 21.02 19.80
N ILE A 4 -32.58 21.78 18.76
CA ILE A 4 -31.79 21.86 17.54
C ILE A 4 -30.90 23.09 17.54
N TYR A 5 -29.64 22.90 17.04
CA TYR A 5 -28.69 24.01 16.97
C TYR A 5 -27.69 23.79 15.81
N ARG A 6 -27.01 24.85 15.39
CA ARG A 6 -25.93 24.72 14.43
C ARG A 6 -24.61 24.51 15.15
N ARG A 7 -23.89 23.42 14.80
CA ARG A 7 -22.54 23.17 15.26
C ARG A 7 -21.56 23.83 14.30
N HIS A 8 -21.04 24.99 14.70
CA HIS A 8 -20.13 25.77 13.85
C HIS A 8 -18.82 25.04 13.61
N ARG A 9 -18.36 25.01 12.35
CA ARG A 9 -17.04 24.48 11.95
C ARG A 9 -15.95 25.47 12.37
N LYS A 10 -14.69 24.99 12.44
CA LYS A 10 -13.52 25.80 12.83
C LYS A 10 -13.37 27.09 11.98
N ASN A 11 -13.68 27.01 10.70
CA ASN A 11 -13.60 28.09 9.70
C ASN A 11 -14.91 28.88 9.54
N CYS A 12 -15.89 28.72 10.41
CA CYS A 12 -17.12 29.50 10.35
C CYS A 12 -16.92 30.90 10.92
N LYS A 13 -17.20 31.95 10.15
CA LYS A 13 -17.09 33.37 10.58
C LYS A 13 -17.94 33.67 11.81
N GLN A 14 -19.02 32.92 12.05
CA GLN A 14 -19.96 33.08 13.14
C GLN A 14 -19.70 32.09 14.29
N ARG A 15 -18.51 31.56 14.42
CA ARG A 15 -18.17 30.56 15.45
C ARG A 15 -18.37 31.09 16.87
N MET A 16 -18.06 32.37 17.09
CA MET A 16 -18.21 33.03 18.40
C MET A 16 -19.66 33.36 18.77
N ALA A 17 -20.58 33.34 17.82
CA ALA A 17 -21.99 33.58 18.08
C ALA A 17 -22.70 32.40 18.76
N GLY A 18 -22.02 31.29 19.01
CA GLY A 18 -22.51 30.15 19.75
C GLY A 18 -23.67 29.39 19.08
N ARG A 19 -24.40 28.59 19.87
CA ARG A 19 -25.51 27.73 19.40
C ARG A 19 -26.73 28.49 18.91
N GLY A 20 -26.87 29.77 19.29
CA GLY A 20 -28.07 30.60 18.95
C GLY A 20 -28.06 31.10 17.49
N TYR A 21 -26.94 31.17 16.83
CA TYR A 21 -26.85 31.67 15.46
C TYR A 21 -27.25 30.64 14.41
N ARG A 22 -28.32 30.95 13.61
CA ARG A 22 -28.96 29.99 12.69
C ARG A 22 -28.67 30.22 11.21
N ARG A 23 -28.12 31.39 10.81
CA ARG A 23 -28.03 31.83 9.41
C ARG A 23 -26.74 31.35 8.67
N CYS A 24 -25.93 30.45 9.24
CA CYS A 24 -24.78 29.88 8.57
C CYS A 24 -25.11 28.50 7.94
N LEU A 25 -24.22 28.02 7.07
CA LEU A 25 -24.33 26.72 6.41
C LEU A 25 -23.73 25.55 7.22
N CYS A 26 -23.45 25.76 8.50
CA CYS A 26 -22.91 24.72 9.37
C CYS A 26 -23.94 23.61 9.62
N PRO A 27 -23.50 22.35 9.89
CA PRO A 27 -24.39 21.24 10.15
C PRO A 27 -25.36 21.50 11.32
N ILE A 28 -26.59 21.06 11.15
CA ILE A 28 -27.62 21.14 12.22
C ILE A 28 -27.54 19.88 13.07
N TRP A 29 -27.50 20.05 14.35
CA TRP A 29 -27.43 19.00 15.36
C TRP A 29 -28.68 19.06 16.27
N VAL A 30 -29.00 17.92 16.82
CA VAL A 30 -30.01 17.80 17.90
C VAL A 30 -29.30 17.40 19.19
N ASP A 31 -29.75 17.95 20.29
CA ASP A 31 -29.25 17.70 21.66
C ASP A 31 -30.46 17.67 22.63
N GLY A 32 -30.51 16.69 23.52
CA GLY A 32 -31.57 16.57 24.51
C GLY A 32 -31.96 15.13 24.80
N SER A 33 -33.11 14.97 25.49
CA SER A 33 -33.64 13.65 25.82
C SER A 33 -35.00 13.41 25.14
N LEU A 34 -35.15 12.22 24.55
CA LEU A 34 -36.41 11.72 24.01
C LEU A 34 -36.70 10.37 24.66
N ASN A 35 -37.87 10.28 25.34
CA ASN A 35 -38.27 9.06 26.07
C ASN A 35 -37.23 8.55 27.08
N GLY A 36 -36.55 9.46 27.80
CA GLY A 36 -35.52 9.12 28.78
C GLY A 36 -34.16 8.79 28.20
N ILE A 37 -34.01 8.79 26.86
CA ILE A 37 -32.72 8.51 26.19
C ILE A 37 -32.08 9.83 25.77
N GLU A 38 -30.89 10.12 26.30
CA GLU A 38 -30.10 11.26 25.85
C GLU A 38 -29.55 11.03 24.44
N MET A 39 -29.72 12.05 23.58
CA MET A 39 -29.19 12.00 22.24
C MET A 39 -28.48 13.30 21.86
N ARG A 40 -27.33 13.13 21.19
CA ARG A 40 -26.60 14.22 20.56
C ARG A 40 -26.06 13.77 19.21
N LYS A 41 -26.78 14.13 18.14
CA LYS A 41 -26.38 13.69 16.79
C LYS A 41 -26.62 14.76 15.71
N SER A 42 -25.92 14.63 14.59
CA SER A 42 -26.17 15.46 13.41
C SER A 42 -27.45 15.00 12.71
N LEU A 43 -28.29 15.95 12.34
CA LEU A 43 -29.51 15.66 11.57
C LEU A 43 -29.26 15.43 10.08
N ARG A 44 -28.01 15.63 9.62
CA ARG A 44 -27.59 15.50 8.22
C ARG A 44 -28.44 16.37 7.24
N VAL A 45 -29.16 17.33 7.73
CA VAL A 45 -29.89 18.32 6.94
C VAL A 45 -29.29 19.70 7.14
N ARG A 46 -29.43 20.57 6.13
CA ARG A 46 -28.91 21.95 6.17
C ARG A 46 -30.01 22.98 6.29
N ASP A 47 -31.21 22.60 5.92
CA ASP A 47 -32.42 23.40 6.04
C ASP A 47 -32.99 23.35 7.47
N TRP A 48 -33.28 24.52 8.03
CA TRP A 48 -33.72 24.63 9.42
C TRP A 48 -35.16 24.14 9.62
N GLN A 49 -36.07 24.44 8.68
CA GLN A 49 -37.49 24.01 8.76
C GLN A 49 -37.58 22.49 8.69
N ARG A 50 -36.82 21.90 7.74
CA ARG A 50 -36.76 20.45 7.60
C ARG A 50 -36.15 19.76 8.83
N ALA A 51 -35.21 20.43 9.51
CA ALA A 51 -34.66 19.93 10.77
C ALA A 51 -35.74 19.98 11.90
N GLN A 52 -36.55 21.06 11.97
CA GLN A 52 -37.62 21.17 12.93
C GLN A 52 -38.74 20.15 12.67
N GLU A 53 -39.13 19.96 11.42
CA GLU A 53 -40.12 18.94 11.04
C GLU A 53 -39.66 17.53 11.43
N LEU A 54 -38.38 17.22 11.18
CA LEU A 54 -37.81 15.93 11.54
C LEU A 54 -37.86 15.69 13.06
N VAL A 55 -37.47 16.69 13.86
CA VAL A 55 -37.48 16.58 15.32
C VAL A 55 -38.90 16.52 15.87
N ARG A 56 -39.85 17.35 15.35
CA ARG A 56 -41.25 17.27 15.71
C ARG A 56 -41.86 15.90 15.41
N ARG A 57 -41.52 15.31 14.27
CA ARG A 57 -41.91 13.95 13.92
C ARG A 57 -41.41 12.95 14.95
N TRP A 58 -40.13 13.03 15.33
CA TRP A 58 -39.59 12.16 16.36
C TRP A 58 -40.26 12.31 17.72
N GLU A 59 -40.62 13.54 18.11
CA GLU A 59 -41.32 13.80 19.36
C GLU A 59 -42.80 13.32 19.29
N ALA A 60 -43.46 13.47 18.14
CA ALA A 60 -44.86 13.07 17.96
C ALA A 60 -45.03 11.54 17.79
N GLU A 61 -44.14 10.90 17.03
CA GLU A 61 -44.20 9.46 16.77
C GLU A 61 -43.64 8.65 17.94
N GLY A 62 -43.10 9.33 18.96
CA GLY A 62 -42.48 8.67 20.11
C GLY A 62 -41.43 7.69 19.67
N GLN A 63 -40.66 8.04 18.62
CA GLN A 63 -39.69 7.10 18.05
C GLN A 63 -38.89 6.45 19.16
N GLN A 64 -39.32 5.26 19.52
CA GLN A 64 -38.40 4.29 20.05
C GLN A 64 -37.24 4.33 19.06
N ILE A 65 -36.11 4.94 19.43
CA ILE A 65 -34.87 4.61 18.81
C ILE A 65 -34.78 3.12 19.08
N GLU A 66 -35.24 2.30 18.11
CA GLU A 66 -35.01 0.87 18.19
C GLU A 66 -33.51 0.77 18.47
N LYS A 67 -33.18 0.39 19.69
CA LYS A 67 -31.80 -0.01 19.98
C LYS A 67 -31.51 -1.04 18.91
N PRO A 68 -30.57 -0.80 18.01
CA PRO A 68 -30.30 -1.76 16.93
C PRO A 68 -30.23 -3.12 17.59
N LYS A 69 -31.02 -4.09 17.13
CA LYS A 69 -31.04 -5.44 17.71
C LYS A 69 -29.56 -5.86 17.83
N PRO A 70 -29.14 -6.30 19.01
CA PRO A 70 -27.75 -6.65 19.20
C PRO A 70 -27.39 -7.73 18.16
N LEU A 71 -26.39 -7.43 17.32
CA LEU A 71 -25.98 -8.33 16.25
C LEU A 71 -25.10 -9.41 16.85
N SER A 72 -25.39 -10.67 16.55
CA SER A 72 -24.53 -11.76 17.01
C SER A 72 -23.14 -11.66 16.35
N VAL A 73 -22.12 -12.16 17.04
CA VAL A 73 -20.74 -12.19 16.52
C VAL A 73 -20.67 -12.89 15.16
N LYS A 74 -21.41 -13.98 15.00
CA LYS A 74 -21.47 -14.73 13.74
C LYS A 74 -22.07 -13.88 12.61
N GLU A 75 -23.24 -13.30 12.82
CA GLU A 75 -23.92 -12.46 11.82
C GLU A 75 -23.08 -11.24 11.44
N ALA A 76 -22.40 -10.62 12.40
CA ALA A 76 -21.47 -9.52 12.16
C ALA A 76 -20.32 -9.93 11.24
N CYS A 77 -19.67 -11.05 11.54
CA CYS A 77 -18.61 -11.61 10.69
C CYS A 77 -19.10 -11.93 9.27
N ASP A 78 -20.29 -12.52 9.15
CA ASP A 78 -20.86 -12.88 7.85
C ASP A 78 -21.20 -11.62 7.04
N LYS A 79 -21.79 -10.59 7.64
CA LYS A 79 -22.08 -9.30 6.99
C LYS A 79 -20.79 -8.60 6.52
N PHE A 80 -19.73 -8.62 7.32
CA PHE A 80 -18.44 -8.08 6.91
C PHE A 80 -17.86 -8.84 5.71
N LEU A 81 -17.96 -10.17 5.68
CA LEU A 81 -17.47 -10.98 4.55
C LEU A 81 -18.25 -10.68 3.27
N VAL A 82 -19.58 -10.54 3.35
CA VAL A 82 -20.41 -10.15 2.21
C VAL A 82 -19.99 -8.78 1.66
N ASP A 83 -19.78 -7.79 2.53
CA ASP A 83 -19.27 -6.46 2.11
C ASP A 83 -17.87 -6.57 1.51
N ALA A 84 -16.99 -7.37 2.10
CA ALA A 84 -15.63 -7.58 1.61
C ALA A 84 -15.61 -8.24 0.21
N GLU A 85 -16.52 -9.19 -0.05
CA GLU A 85 -16.73 -9.82 -1.36
C GLU A 85 -17.33 -8.83 -2.37
N ALA A 86 -18.31 -8.04 -1.98
CA ALA A 86 -18.90 -6.97 -2.82
C ALA A 86 -17.87 -5.91 -3.24
N ARG A 87 -16.86 -5.66 -2.40
CA ARG A 87 -15.71 -4.80 -2.74
C ARG A 87 -14.66 -5.48 -3.62
N ASN A 88 -14.92 -6.69 -4.12
CA ASN A 88 -14.00 -7.48 -4.94
C ASN A 88 -12.63 -7.73 -4.27
N LEU A 89 -12.60 -7.96 -2.95
CA LEU A 89 -11.36 -8.34 -2.29
C LEU A 89 -10.89 -9.69 -2.81
N ARG A 90 -9.58 -9.81 -3.02
CA ARG A 90 -8.97 -11.04 -3.55
C ARG A 90 -9.09 -12.19 -2.55
N GLU A 91 -9.33 -13.40 -3.04
CA GLU A 91 -9.49 -14.62 -2.25
C GLU A 91 -8.43 -14.83 -1.14
N PRO A 92 -7.12 -14.56 -1.34
CA PRO A 92 -6.15 -14.64 -0.25
C PRO A 92 -6.39 -13.66 0.91
N THR A 93 -7.09 -12.56 0.65
CA THR A 93 -7.49 -11.58 1.69
C THR A 93 -8.75 -12.05 2.40
N LEU A 94 -9.75 -12.51 1.66
CA LEU A 94 -10.97 -13.11 2.21
C LEU A 94 -10.65 -14.34 3.08
N TYR A 95 -9.75 -15.20 2.65
CA TYR A 95 -9.29 -16.34 3.45
C TYR A 95 -8.72 -15.92 4.81
N LYS A 96 -7.95 -14.82 4.87
CA LYS A 96 -7.41 -14.31 6.14
C LYS A 96 -8.50 -13.75 7.05
N TYR A 97 -9.52 -13.08 6.49
CA TYR A 97 -10.67 -12.65 7.27
C TYR A 97 -11.47 -13.85 7.78
N ARG A 98 -11.76 -14.84 6.94
CA ARG A 98 -12.45 -16.08 7.37
C ARG A 98 -11.68 -16.79 8.50
N LEU A 99 -10.35 -16.88 8.41
CA LEU A 99 -9.52 -17.46 9.47
C LEU A 99 -9.58 -16.64 10.76
N LEU A 100 -9.48 -15.30 10.66
CA LEU A 100 -9.60 -14.41 11.81
C LEU A 100 -10.97 -14.56 12.49
N PHE A 101 -12.05 -14.57 11.70
CA PHE A 101 -13.40 -14.63 12.22
C PHE A 101 -13.73 -15.99 12.84
N ARG A 102 -13.22 -17.08 12.30
CA ARG A 102 -13.32 -18.39 12.96
C ARG A 102 -12.69 -18.34 14.36
N GLN A 103 -11.47 -17.84 14.47
CA GLN A 103 -10.77 -17.71 15.76
C GLN A 103 -11.48 -16.72 16.70
N PHE A 104 -12.09 -15.67 16.17
CA PHE A 104 -12.85 -14.71 16.96
C PHE A 104 -14.17 -15.31 17.47
N GLN A 105 -14.89 -16.07 16.66
CA GLN A 105 -16.09 -16.80 17.07
C GLN A 105 -15.81 -17.87 18.11
N GLU A 106 -14.72 -18.65 17.94
CA GLU A 106 -14.25 -19.61 18.93
C GLU A 106 -13.96 -18.94 20.27
N PHE A 107 -13.25 -17.79 20.25
CA PHE A 107 -12.98 -16.99 21.44
C PHE A 107 -14.27 -16.46 22.07
N ALA A 108 -15.17 -15.91 21.28
CA ALA A 108 -16.46 -15.39 21.72
C ALA A 108 -17.26 -16.48 22.46
N THR A 109 -17.34 -17.67 21.89
CA THR A 109 -18.02 -18.83 22.50
C THR A 109 -17.36 -19.22 23.82
N LEU A 110 -16.03 -19.28 23.89
CA LEU A 110 -15.27 -19.64 25.08
C LEU A 110 -15.53 -18.70 26.25
N TYR A 111 -15.68 -17.40 25.96
CA TYR A 111 -15.92 -16.38 26.99
C TYR A 111 -17.39 -15.98 27.16
N GLY A 112 -18.32 -16.69 26.50
CA GLY A 112 -19.76 -16.45 26.61
C GLY A 112 -20.25 -15.17 25.94
N ASN A 113 -19.45 -14.55 25.08
CA ASN A 113 -19.84 -13.36 24.34
C ASN A 113 -20.65 -13.75 23.09
N SER A 114 -21.93 -13.45 23.08
CA SER A 114 -22.84 -13.77 21.97
C SER A 114 -22.97 -12.62 20.97
N TYR A 115 -22.83 -11.38 21.40
CA TYR A 115 -23.08 -10.19 20.64
C TYR A 115 -21.83 -9.30 20.51
N VAL A 116 -21.70 -8.58 19.38
CA VAL A 116 -20.56 -7.67 19.17
C VAL A 116 -20.50 -6.50 20.14
N THR A 117 -21.64 -6.10 20.70
CA THR A 117 -21.77 -5.06 21.72
C THR A 117 -21.14 -5.42 23.06
N GLU A 118 -20.89 -6.71 23.32
CA GLU A 118 -20.28 -7.23 24.55
C GLU A 118 -18.74 -7.15 24.56
N PHE A 119 -18.17 -6.75 23.42
CA PHE A 119 -16.71 -6.61 23.29
C PHE A 119 -16.26 -5.20 23.65
N ASP A 120 -15.87 -5.02 24.89
CA ASP A 120 -15.16 -3.85 25.38
C ASP A 120 -13.65 -3.89 25.02
N VAL A 121 -12.91 -2.88 25.44
CA VAL A 121 -11.47 -2.76 25.21
C VAL A 121 -10.71 -3.94 25.84
N ASP A 122 -11.15 -4.44 26.98
CA ASP A 122 -10.45 -5.52 27.69
C ASP A 122 -10.75 -6.89 27.07
N ALA A 123 -11.96 -7.13 26.58
CA ALA A 123 -12.28 -8.33 25.79
C ALA A 123 -11.44 -8.42 24.52
N VAL A 124 -11.29 -7.32 23.77
CA VAL A 124 -10.45 -7.31 22.57
C VAL A 124 -8.95 -7.41 22.90
N ARG A 125 -8.51 -6.93 24.05
CA ARG A 125 -7.13 -7.16 24.55
C ARG A 125 -6.89 -8.62 24.88
N ARG A 126 -7.83 -9.30 25.55
CA ARG A 126 -7.77 -10.74 25.84
C ARG A 126 -7.72 -11.55 24.54
N PHE A 127 -8.58 -11.26 23.57
CA PHE A 127 -8.53 -11.92 22.27
C PHE A 127 -7.17 -11.72 21.58
N ARG A 128 -6.63 -10.50 21.59
CA ARG A 128 -5.30 -10.25 21.06
C ARG A 128 -4.21 -11.03 21.79
N ALA A 129 -4.30 -11.16 23.12
CA ALA A 129 -3.33 -11.90 23.93
C ALA A 129 -3.35 -13.41 23.63
N SER A 130 -4.47 -13.97 23.17
CA SER A 130 -4.60 -15.38 22.77
C SER A 130 -3.92 -15.71 21.42
N TRP A 131 -3.43 -14.71 20.68
CA TRP A 131 -2.83 -14.99 19.37
C TRP A 131 -1.45 -15.63 19.51
N PRO A 132 -1.20 -16.76 18.86
CA PRO A 132 0.13 -17.37 18.80
C PRO A 132 1.10 -16.56 17.92
N ASN A 133 0.56 -15.70 17.05
CA ASN A 133 1.33 -14.92 16.10
C ASN A 133 2.08 -13.79 16.79
N LYS A 134 3.32 -13.53 16.33
CA LYS A 134 4.16 -12.41 16.77
C LYS A 134 4.47 -11.47 15.58
N ASN A 135 5.00 -10.29 15.90
CA ASN A 135 5.59 -9.36 14.94
C ASN A 135 4.64 -8.96 13.77
N ILE A 136 5.08 -9.15 12.52
CA ILE A 136 4.36 -8.74 11.31
C ILE A 136 3.01 -9.44 11.16
N ALA A 137 2.93 -10.74 11.52
CA ALA A 137 1.70 -11.49 11.41
C ALA A 137 0.64 -10.97 12.40
N ALA A 138 1.03 -10.72 13.65
CA ALA A 138 0.16 -10.12 14.67
C ALA A 138 -0.29 -8.70 14.28
N ARG A 139 0.61 -7.90 13.70
CA ARG A 139 0.27 -6.57 13.20
C ARG A 139 -0.80 -6.62 12.11
N LYS A 140 -0.62 -7.48 11.11
CA LYS A 140 -1.61 -7.66 10.03
C LYS A 140 -2.94 -8.19 10.52
N LYS A 141 -2.92 -9.09 11.52
CA LYS A 141 -4.13 -9.59 12.16
C LYS A 141 -4.86 -8.48 12.92
N LEU A 142 -4.12 -7.61 13.62
CA LEU A 142 -4.70 -6.44 14.29
C LEU A 142 -5.30 -5.44 13.28
N GLU A 143 -4.63 -5.19 12.16
CA GLU A 143 -5.15 -4.32 11.09
C GLU A 143 -6.48 -4.86 10.54
N ALA A 144 -6.58 -6.17 10.30
CA ALA A 144 -7.81 -6.82 9.87
C ALA A 144 -8.92 -6.76 10.93
N PHE A 145 -8.57 -6.95 12.19
CA PHE A 145 -9.50 -6.87 13.31
C PHE A 145 -10.02 -5.45 13.56
N ARG A 146 -9.16 -4.45 13.38
CA ARG A 146 -9.56 -3.04 13.41
C ARG A 146 -10.51 -2.69 12.26
N ALA A 147 -10.27 -3.21 11.07
CA ALA A 147 -11.15 -2.99 9.93
C ALA A 147 -12.55 -3.58 10.17
N PHE A 148 -12.65 -4.73 10.84
CA PHE A 148 -13.91 -5.32 11.26
C PHE A 148 -14.66 -4.42 12.26
N PHE A 149 -14.07 -4.03 13.37
CA PHE A 149 -14.73 -3.18 14.37
C PHE A 149 -14.99 -1.76 13.88
N TRP A 150 -14.21 -1.27 12.93
CA TRP A 150 -14.51 -0.03 12.24
C TRP A 150 -15.80 -0.15 11.41
N PHE A 151 -15.94 -1.25 10.67
CA PHE A 151 -17.15 -1.54 9.89
C PHE A 151 -18.40 -1.66 10.80
N GLU A 152 -18.29 -2.36 11.95
CA GLU A 152 -19.35 -2.47 12.94
C GLU A 152 -19.81 -1.09 13.47
N HIS A 153 -18.82 -0.24 13.79
CA HIS A 153 -19.09 1.11 14.29
C HIS A 153 -19.74 2.01 13.22
N GLU A 154 -19.23 2.01 11.99
CA GLU A 154 -19.82 2.80 10.90
C GLU A 154 -21.20 2.30 10.49
N SER A 155 -21.49 1.02 10.68
CA SER A 155 -22.82 0.43 10.49
C SER A 155 -23.79 0.76 11.62
N GLY A 156 -23.32 1.36 12.72
CA GLY A 156 -24.14 1.73 13.87
C GLY A 156 -24.50 0.56 14.80
N TRP A 157 -23.85 -0.60 14.67
CA TRP A 157 -24.12 -1.79 15.46
C TRP A 157 -23.43 -1.77 16.83
N ILE A 158 -22.33 -1.04 16.93
CA ILE A 158 -21.63 -0.75 18.19
C ILE A 158 -21.50 0.77 18.39
N PRO A 159 -21.64 1.28 19.61
CA PRO A 159 -21.57 2.72 19.89
C PRO A 159 -20.13 3.27 19.81
N THR A 160 -19.14 2.45 20.12
CA THR A 160 -17.72 2.81 20.13
C THR A 160 -16.87 1.66 19.57
N ASN A 161 -15.77 1.99 18.92
CA ASN A 161 -14.85 0.99 18.40
C ASN A 161 -13.84 0.58 19.48
N PRO A 162 -13.92 -0.64 20.05
CA PRO A 162 -13.07 -1.07 21.16
C PRO A 162 -11.60 -1.34 20.74
N THR A 163 -11.32 -1.41 19.44
CA THR A 163 -9.95 -1.65 18.95
C THR A 163 -9.13 -0.36 18.82
N THR A 164 -9.76 0.82 18.91
CA THR A 164 -9.08 2.11 18.75
C THR A 164 -7.88 2.29 19.70
N PRO A 165 -7.95 1.91 21.01
CA PRO A 165 -6.83 2.07 21.93
C PRO A 165 -5.71 1.04 21.75
N LEU A 166 -5.90 -0.02 20.97
CA LEU A 166 -4.92 -1.08 20.82
C LEU A 166 -3.72 -0.59 19.98
N LYS A 167 -2.55 -0.52 20.58
CA LYS A 167 -1.32 -0.17 19.86
C LYS A 167 -0.81 -1.35 19.01
N PRO A 168 -0.32 -1.14 17.78
CA PRO A 168 0.27 -2.22 17.00
C PRO A 168 1.55 -2.74 17.66
N PRO A 169 1.89 -4.03 17.49
CA PRO A 169 3.14 -4.58 17.98
C PRO A 169 4.34 -3.88 17.34
N LYS A 170 5.41 -3.69 18.12
CA LYS A 170 6.70 -3.25 17.57
C LYS A 170 7.26 -4.35 16.67
N ILE A 171 7.71 -3.98 15.48
CA ILE A 171 8.42 -4.88 14.58
C ILE A 171 9.90 -4.68 14.84
N THR A 172 10.56 -5.71 15.37
CA THR A 172 11.99 -5.73 15.69
C THR A 172 12.80 -6.60 14.73
N GLU A 173 12.12 -7.26 13.79
CA GLU A 173 12.82 -8.11 12.81
C GLU A 173 13.69 -7.25 11.89
N PRO A 174 14.98 -7.60 11.75
CA PRO A 174 15.84 -6.94 10.77
C PRO A 174 15.29 -7.20 9.34
N PRO A 175 15.55 -6.31 8.39
CA PRO A 175 15.22 -6.56 7.00
C PRO A 175 15.98 -7.80 6.52
N THR A 176 15.33 -8.60 5.67
CA THR A 176 15.96 -9.78 5.05
C THR A 176 17.18 -9.34 4.25
N ALA A 177 18.36 -9.92 4.56
CA ALA A 177 19.58 -9.65 3.82
C ALA A 177 19.49 -10.23 2.39
N PRO A 178 20.02 -9.52 1.37
CA PRO A 178 20.20 -10.08 0.02
C PRO A 178 21.15 -11.29 0.06
N PHE A 179 21.08 -12.13 -0.97
CA PHE A 179 22.10 -13.17 -1.13
C PHE A 179 23.47 -12.55 -1.43
N THR A 180 24.51 -13.09 -0.84
CA THR A 180 25.89 -12.82 -1.24
C THR A 180 26.20 -13.49 -2.58
N LYS A 181 27.29 -13.07 -3.23
CA LYS A 181 27.76 -13.71 -4.47
C LYS A 181 28.10 -15.18 -4.25
N GLU A 182 28.64 -15.50 -3.08
CA GLU A 182 28.99 -16.86 -2.67
C GLU A 182 27.72 -17.71 -2.46
N GLU A 183 26.73 -17.22 -1.73
CA GLU A 183 25.44 -17.91 -1.54
C GLU A 183 24.75 -18.21 -2.88
N VAL A 184 24.81 -17.26 -3.85
CA VAL A 184 24.26 -17.51 -5.19
C VAL A 184 25.03 -18.60 -5.91
N ARG A 185 26.37 -18.61 -5.84
CA ARG A 185 27.21 -19.65 -6.42
C ARG A 185 26.88 -21.00 -5.80
N ASN A 186 26.92 -21.11 -4.48
CA ASN A 186 26.60 -22.35 -3.76
C ASN A 186 25.20 -22.87 -4.10
N THR A 187 24.22 -21.97 -4.29
CA THR A 187 22.86 -22.36 -4.73
C THR A 187 22.87 -22.94 -6.14
N LEU A 188 23.67 -22.41 -7.06
CA LEU A 188 23.80 -22.94 -8.42
C LEU A 188 24.56 -24.27 -8.44
N ASP A 189 25.63 -24.39 -7.65
CA ASP A 189 26.41 -25.62 -7.52
C ASP A 189 25.56 -26.74 -6.89
N ALA A 190 24.69 -26.40 -5.92
CA ALA A 190 23.75 -27.34 -5.34
C ALA A 190 22.72 -27.91 -6.35
N CYS A 191 22.46 -27.20 -7.46
CA CYS A 191 21.64 -27.77 -8.54
C CYS A 191 22.30 -29.00 -9.19
N ASP A 192 23.62 -29.06 -9.26
CA ASP A 192 24.34 -30.16 -9.92
C ASP A 192 24.29 -31.45 -9.10
N ILE A 193 24.10 -31.34 -7.77
CA ILE A 193 23.94 -32.47 -6.84
C ILE A 193 22.48 -32.71 -6.42
N TYR A 194 21.52 -31.97 -7.00
CA TYR A 194 20.12 -32.15 -6.67
C TYR A 194 19.62 -33.52 -7.10
N PRO A 195 18.92 -34.29 -6.21
CA PRO A 195 18.60 -35.71 -6.46
C PRO A 195 17.79 -35.95 -7.73
N ASP A 196 16.81 -35.09 -8.02
CA ASP A 196 15.96 -35.20 -9.22
C ASP A 196 16.59 -34.38 -10.36
N ARG A 197 17.20 -35.07 -11.31
CA ARG A 197 17.91 -34.47 -12.46
C ARG A 197 16.99 -33.60 -13.34
N ALA A 198 15.75 -34.03 -13.57
CA ALA A 198 14.80 -33.26 -14.37
C ALA A 198 14.40 -31.94 -13.67
N ASN A 199 14.25 -32.00 -12.37
CA ASN A 199 14.01 -30.81 -11.55
C ASN A 199 15.28 -29.99 -11.33
N ALA A 200 16.47 -30.57 -11.33
CA ALA A 200 17.74 -29.86 -11.23
C ALA A 200 17.91 -28.84 -12.36
N VAL A 201 17.66 -29.25 -13.62
CA VAL A 201 17.71 -28.34 -14.78
C VAL A 201 16.71 -27.20 -14.63
N ARG A 202 15.48 -27.52 -14.24
CA ARG A 202 14.46 -26.49 -14.02
C ARG A 202 14.78 -25.58 -12.83
N LEU A 203 15.32 -26.11 -11.73
CA LEU A 203 15.74 -25.34 -10.57
C LEU A 203 16.85 -24.38 -10.91
N ARG A 204 17.86 -24.82 -11.65
CA ARG A 204 18.95 -23.96 -12.14
C ARG A 204 18.41 -22.79 -12.97
N ALA A 205 17.53 -23.09 -13.91
CA ALA A 205 16.87 -22.06 -14.72
C ALA A 205 16.00 -21.12 -13.89
N LEU A 206 15.26 -21.64 -12.90
CA LEU A 206 14.43 -20.86 -12.01
C LEU A 206 15.26 -19.93 -11.11
N VAL A 207 16.36 -20.41 -10.53
CA VAL A 207 17.30 -19.63 -9.73
C VAL A 207 17.88 -18.48 -10.56
N LEU A 208 18.38 -18.77 -11.76
CA LEU A 208 18.91 -17.76 -12.67
C LEU A 208 17.84 -16.73 -13.07
N LEU A 209 16.63 -17.19 -13.42
CA LEU A 209 15.52 -16.29 -13.73
C LEU A 209 15.19 -15.37 -12.56
N LEU A 210 15.00 -15.92 -11.36
CA LEU A 210 14.70 -15.13 -10.16
C LEU A 210 15.82 -14.12 -9.84
N ARG A 211 17.06 -14.56 -10.00
CA ARG A 211 18.26 -13.78 -9.74
C ARG A 211 18.39 -12.56 -10.64
N TYR A 212 18.13 -12.71 -11.93
CA TYR A 212 18.36 -11.66 -12.94
C TYR A 212 17.10 -10.88 -13.34
N SER A 213 15.91 -11.30 -12.89
CA SER A 213 14.66 -10.55 -13.14
C SER A 213 14.03 -9.96 -11.90
N GLY A 214 14.39 -10.45 -10.72
CA GLY A 214 13.73 -10.07 -9.46
C GLY A 214 12.22 -10.43 -9.42
N LEU A 215 11.75 -11.37 -10.26
CA LEU A 215 10.36 -11.82 -10.27
C LEU A 215 9.94 -12.41 -8.93
N ARG A 216 8.66 -12.30 -8.60
CA ARG A 216 8.09 -13.08 -7.50
C ARG A 216 7.99 -14.53 -7.92
N ILE A 217 8.18 -15.45 -6.96
CA ILE A 217 8.12 -16.89 -7.23
C ILE A 217 6.83 -17.32 -7.99
N ARG A 218 5.69 -16.72 -7.70
CA ARG A 218 4.45 -17.03 -8.40
C ARG A 218 4.50 -16.61 -9.87
N ASP A 219 5.03 -15.42 -10.14
CA ASP A 219 5.15 -14.90 -11.50
C ASP A 219 6.16 -15.73 -12.32
N ALA A 220 7.28 -16.14 -11.69
CA ALA A 220 8.28 -17.02 -12.29
C ALA A 220 7.75 -18.45 -12.51
N ALA A 221 7.12 -19.04 -11.51
CA ALA A 221 6.60 -20.42 -11.59
C ALA A 221 5.52 -20.61 -12.67
N THR A 222 4.75 -19.56 -12.97
CA THR A 222 3.69 -19.59 -14.01
C THR A 222 4.08 -18.86 -15.29
N LEU A 223 5.38 -18.66 -15.51
CA LEU A 223 5.88 -17.96 -16.69
C LEU A 223 5.67 -18.83 -17.94
N SER A 224 4.89 -18.31 -18.90
CA SER A 224 4.72 -18.93 -20.21
C SER A 224 5.83 -18.49 -21.17
N ARG A 225 6.19 -19.38 -22.11
CA ARG A 225 7.30 -19.13 -23.06
C ARG A 225 7.09 -17.90 -23.93
N ASN A 226 5.86 -17.61 -24.33
CA ASN A 226 5.51 -16.45 -25.14
C ASN A 226 5.75 -15.09 -24.45
N ARG A 227 6.08 -15.10 -23.14
CA ARG A 227 6.45 -13.90 -22.39
C ARG A 227 7.93 -13.52 -22.52
N ILE A 228 8.70 -14.35 -23.21
CA ILE A 228 10.10 -14.09 -23.54
C ILE A 228 10.22 -13.97 -25.06
N GLN A 229 10.76 -12.85 -25.53
CA GLN A 229 11.00 -12.56 -26.92
C GLN A 229 12.48 -12.16 -27.07
N GLY A 230 13.30 -13.05 -27.65
CA GLY A 230 14.75 -12.90 -27.64
C GLY A 230 15.27 -12.90 -26.19
N ASP A 231 15.91 -11.81 -25.80
CA ASP A 231 16.42 -11.59 -24.45
C ASP A 231 15.46 -10.79 -23.54
N LYS A 232 14.23 -10.49 -24.00
CA LYS A 232 13.31 -9.60 -23.30
C LYS A 232 12.17 -10.36 -22.66
N LEU A 233 12.05 -10.20 -21.35
CA LEU A 233 10.91 -10.68 -20.56
C LEU A 233 9.85 -9.59 -20.48
N PHE A 234 8.59 -9.93 -20.78
CA PHE A 234 7.44 -9.07 -20.56
C PHE A 234 6.29 -9.84 -19.94
N LEU A 235 5.78 -9.37 -18.80
CA LEU A 235 4.59 -9.94 -18.17
C LEU A 235 3.84 -8.90 -17.30
N TYR A 236 2.57 -9.20 -16.99
CA TYR A 236 1.83 -8.51 -15.94
C TYR A 236 1.89 -9.33 -14.66
N THR A 237 2.32 -8.69 -13.54
CA THR A 237 2.47 -9.38 -12.26
C THR A 237 1.14 -9.87 -11.72
N ALA A 238 1.04 -11.11 -11.28
CA ALA A 238 -0.18 -11.73 -10.76
C ALA A 238 -0.73 -11.01 -9.51
N LYS A 239 0.14 -10.39 -8.70
CA LYS A 239 -0.27 -9.71 -7.46
C LYS A 239 -0.83 -8.31 -7.68
N THR A 240 -0.28 -7.53 -8.61
CA THR A 240 -0.59 -6.11 -8.74
C THR A 240 -1.14 -5.72 -10.11
N GLY A 241 -1.07 -6.63 -11.10
CA GLY A 241 -1.41 -6.32 -12.49
C GLY A 241 -0.46 -5.34 -13.16
N THR A 242 0.69 -5.03 -12.52
CA THR A 242 1.65 -4.07 -13.05
C THR A 242 2.51 -4.73 -14.11
N PRO A 243 2.77 -4.08 -15.27
CA PRO A 243 3.68 -4.61 -16.28
C PRO A 243 5.11 -4.63 -15.74
N VAL A 244 5.85 -5.68 -16.09
CA VAL A 244 7.28 -5.84 -15.83
C VAL A 244 7.97 -6.07 -17.16
N TYR A 245 8.97 -5.24 -17.42
CA TYR A 245 9.89 -5.33 -18.54
C TYR A 245 11.30 -5.55 -18.00
N CYS A 246 11.98 -6.63 -18.41
CA CYS A 246 13.33 -6.93 -17.92
C CYS A 246 14.15 -7.62 -19.02
N PRO A 247 15.31 -7.10 -19.40
CA PRO A 247 16.25 -7.85 -20.23
C PRO A 247 16.87 -8.99 -19.40
N LEU A 248 17.09 -10.14 -20.02
CA LEU A 248 17.67 -11.32 -19.39
C LEU A 248 19.04 -11.58 -20.03
N PRO A 249 20.08 -11.86 -19.23
CA PRO A 249 21.38 -12.20 -19.77
C PRO A 249 21.38 -13.57 -20.47
N PRO A 250 22.32 -13.83 -21.41
CA PRO A 250 22.38 -15.07 -22.17
C PRO A 250 22.30 -16.34 -21.31
N VAL A 251 22.97 -16.37 -20.17
CA VAL A 251 22.97 -17.51 -19.24
C VAL A 251 21.56 -17.90 -18.76
N VAL A 252 20.64 -16.93 -18.64
CA VAL A 252 19.23 -17.22 -18.28
C VAL A 252 18.50 -17.81 -19.47
N ILE A 253 18.69 -17.26 -20.66
CA ILE A 253 18.03 -17.72 -21.89
C ILE A 253 18.49 -19.16 -22.21
N GLU A 254 19.77 -19.44 -22.11
CA GLU A 254 20.34 -20.77 -22.30
C GLU A 254 19.74 -21.79 -21.31
N ALA A 255 19.70 -21.42 -20.03
CA ALA A 255 19.10 -22.28 -19.00
C ALA A 255 17.61 -22.51 -19.21
N LEU A 256 16.85 -21.52 -19.67
CA LEU A 256 15.44 -21.67 -19.99
C LEU A 256 15.21 -22.53 -21.25
N ASN A 257 16.09 -22.42 -22.24
CA ASN A 257 16.02 -23.24 -23.46
C ASN A 257 16.43 -24.71 -23.21
N ALA A 258 17.19 -24.99 -22.17
CA ALA A 258 17.50 -26.37 -21.75
C ALA A 258 16.28 -27.10 -21.13
N ILE A 259 15.20 -26.36 -20.79
CA ILE A 259 13.96 -26.98 -20.30
C ILE A 259 13.16 -27.56 -21.47
N PRO A 260 12.67 -28.81 -21.39
CA PRO A 260 11.83 -29.43 -22.44
C PRO A 260 10.67 -28.52 -22.87
N GLU A 261 10.34 -28.56 -24.15
CA GLU A 261 9.31 -27.71 -24.75
C GLU A 261 7.93 -27.98 -24.16
N SER A 262 7.26 -26.90 -23.72
CA SER A 262 5.91 -26.88 -23.18
C SER A 262 5.39 -25.43 -23.15
N THR A 263 4.11 -25.21 -22.88
CA THR A 263 3.52 -23.87 -22.80
C THR A 263 4.18 -23.00 -21.72
N TYR A 264 4.55 -23.61 -20.60
CA TYR A 264 5.18 -22.93 -19.45
C TYR A 264 6.53 -23.56 -19.16
N PHE A 265 7.48 -22.77 -18.63
CA PHE A 265 8.77 -23.29 -18.21
C PHE A 265 8.70 -24.19 -16.97
N PHE A 266 7.87 -23.83 -16.00
CA PHE A 266 7.88 -24.41 -14.65
C PHE A 266 6.52 -24.94 -14.21
N TRP A 267 5.50 -24.90 -15.06
CA TRP A 267 4.13 -25.29 -14.72
C TRP A 267 3.51 -26.13 -15.83
N THR A 268 2.71 -27.11 -15.44
CA THR A 268 1.98 -27.95 -16.39
C THR A 268 0.68 -27.32 -16.89
N GLY A 269 0.19 -26.25 -16.20
CA GLY A 269 -1.13 -25.65 -16.47
C GLY A 269 -2.30 -26.37 -15.79
N LEU A 270 -2.10 -27.56 -15.25
CA LEU A 270 -3.16 -28.39 -14.67
C LEU A 270 -3.53 -28.06 -13.22
N SER A 271 -2.57 -27.52 -12.47
CA SER A 271 -2.79 -27.11 -11.07
C SER A 271 -3.11 -25.62 -10.95
N THR A 272 -3.48 -25.18 -9.74
CA THR A 272 -3.63 -23.72 -9.52
C THR A 272 -2.27 -23.02 -9.55
N PRO A 273 -2.19 -21.73 -9.95
CA PRO A 273 -0.96 -20.95 -9.87
C PRO A 273 -0.34 -20.88 -8.46
N LYS A 274 -1.17 -20.98 -7.41
CA LYS A 274 -0.73 -21.05 -6.01
C LYS A 274 -0.01 -22.36 -5.74
N THR A 275 -0.58 -23.47 -6.21
CA THR A 275 0.01 -24.80 -6.07
C THR A 275 1.34 -24.89 -6.80
N ALA A 276 1.41 -24.41 -8.05
CA ALA A 276 2.65 -24.38 -8.82
C ALA A 276 3.75 -23.59 -8.09
N ALA A 277 3.44 -22.39 -7.58
CA ALA A 277 4.38 -21.61 -6.78
C ALA A 277 4.80 -22.34 -5.49
N GLY A 278 3.89 -23.02 -4.83
CA GLY A 278 4.18 -23.81 -3.62
C GLY A 278 5.15 -24.95 -3.85
N ILE A 279 4.96 -25.71 -4.94
CA ILE A 279 5.86 -26.79 -5.35
C ILE A 279 7.29 -26.27 -5.53
N TRP A 280 7.45 -25.16 -6.26
CA TRP A 280 8.78 -24.57 -6.49
C TRP A 280 9.37 -23.92 -5.25
N GLN A 281 8.55 -23.37 -4.34
CA GLN A 281 9.04 -22.90 -3.04
C GLN A 281 9.63 -24.04 -2.20
N GLU A 282 8.97 -25.20 -2.19
CA GLU A 282 9.46 -26.36 -1.45
C GLU A 282 10.74 -26.93 -2.09
N SER A 283 10.78 -27.00 -3.42
CA SER A 283 11.99 -27.42 -4.14
C SER A 283 13.17 -26.49 -3.89
N LEU A 284 12.95 -25.17 -3.93
CA LEU A 284 13.96 -24.16 -3.58
C LEU A 284 14.42 -24.27 -2.13
N LYS A 285 13.51 -24.54 -1.18
CA LYS A 285 13.87 -24.74 0.22
C LYS A 285 14.83 -25.90 0.40
N ARG A 286 14.56 -27.02 -0.26
CA ARG A 286 15.46 -28.20 -0.28
C ARG A 286 16.81 -27.84 -0.91
N LEU A 287 16.80 -27.11 -2.02
CA LEU A 287 18.02 -26.63 -2.68
C LEU A 287 18.86 -25.75 -1.77
N PHE A 288 18.24 -24.81 -1.03
CA PHE A 288 18.96 -23.94 -0.09
C PHE A 288 19.59 -24.72 1.07
N VAL A 289 18.92 -25.78 1.56
CA VAL A 289 19.52 -26.66 2.57
C VAL A 289 20.76 -27.35 2.01
N LEU A 290 20.70 -27.88 0.77
CA LEU A 290 21.86 -28.48 0.09
C LEU A 290 22.99 -27.47 -0.15
N ALA A 291 22.66 -26.20 -0.40
CA ALA A 291 23.61 -25.12 -0.58
C ALA A 291 24.20 -24.58 0.74
N GLY A 292 23.79 -25.10 1.90
CA GLY A 292 24.23 -24.59 3.21
C GLY A 292 23.59 -23.26 3.62
N ILE A 293 22.41 -22.91 3.07
CA ILE A 293 21.71 -21.65 3.29
C ILE A 293 20.30 -21.94 3.85
N PRO A 294 20.17 -22.40 5.09
CA PRO A 294 18.88 -22.87 5.62
C PRO A 294 17.81 -21.79 5.75
N ASP A 295 18.16 -20.51 5.83
CA ASP A 295 17.28 -19.36 5.84
C ASP A 295 16.97 -18.81 4.43
N GLY A 296 17.50 -19.49 3.38
CA GLY A 296 17.26 -19.15 1.99
C GLY A 296 15.79 -19.23 1.59
N HIS A 297 15.31 -18.24 0.83
CA HIS A 297 13.96 -18.26 0.25
C HIS A 297 13.89 -17.41 -1.02
N ALA A 298 12.95 -17.74 -1.89
CA ALA A 298 12.83 -17.13 -3.22
C ALA A 298 12.81 -15.59 -3.23
N HIS A 299 12.26 -14.95 -2.19
CA HIS A 299 12.17 -13.49 -2.16
C HIS A 299 13.54 -12.81 -1.98
N ARG A 300 14.52 -13.49 -1.36
CA ARG A 300 15.89 -12.97 -1.24
C ARG A 300 16.54 -12.69 -2.59
N PHE A 301 16.24 -13.46 -3.67
CA PHE A 301 16.70 -13.14 -5.02
C PHE A 301 16.20 -11.78 -5.51
N ARG A 302 14.94 -11.45 -5.20
CA ARG A 302 14.36 -10.15 -5.55
C ARG A 302 15.02 -9.01 -4.76
N ASP A 303 15.33 -9.24 -3.50
CA ASP A 303 16.05 -8.28 -2.66
C ASP A 303 17.48 -8.12 -3.18
N THR A 304 18.16 -9.20 -3.57
CA THR A 304 19.48 -9.18 -4.20
C THR A 304 19.49 -8.36 -5.49
N PHE A 305 18.58 -8.66 -6.41
CA PHE A 305 18.43 -7.91 -7.66
C PHE A 305 18.18 -6.41 -7.42
N SER A 306 17.33 -6.10 -6.44
CA SER A 306 17.03 -4.70 -6.08
C SER A 306 18.26 -3.97 -5.52
N VAL A 307 18.96 -4.60 -4.59
CA VAL A 307 20.14 -4.01 -3.95
C VAL A 307 21.25 -3.79 -4.95
N GLU A 308 21.51 -4.75 -5.84
CA GLU A 308 22.54 -4.58 -6.87
C GLU A 308 22.24 -3.45 -7.86
N LEU A 309 20.99 -3.30 -8.28
CA LEU A 309 20.60 -2.16 -9.11
C LEU A 309 20.81 -0.83 -8.38
N LEU A 310 20.47 -0.77 -7.09
CA LEU A 310 20.69 0.42 -6.28
C LEU A 310 22.17 0.73 -6.10
N LEU A 311 23.00 -0.29 -5.87
CA LEU A 311 24.46 -0.15 -5.77
C LEU A 311 25.10 0.23 -7.12
N ALA A 312 24.50 -0.20 -8.23
CA ALA A 312 24.89 0.23 -9.57
C ALA A 312 24.42 1.66 -9.93
N GLY A 313 23.85 2.41 -8.96
CA GLY A 313 23.42 3.79 -9.16
C GLY A 313 22.03 3.95 -9.80
N VAL A 314 21.27 2.88 -10.02
CA VAL A 314 19.91 2.98 -10.57
C VAL A 314 18.98 3.63 -9.54
N PRO A 315 18.27 4.72 -9.89
CA PRO A 315 17.33 5.37 -8.98
C PRO A 315 16.24 4.42 -8.46
N ILE A 316 15.86 4.55 -7.19
CA ILE A 316 14.91 3.66 -6.52
C ILE A 316 13.54 3.63 -7.23
N GLU A 317 13.14 4.72 -7.86
CA GLU A 317 11.92 4.83 -8.66
C GLU A 317 11.99 3.88 -9.87
N ARG A 318 13.12 3.86 -10.59
CA ARG A 318 13.34 2.96 -11.73
C ARG A 318 13.39 1.50 -11.29
N VAL A 319 14.08 1.20 -10.20
CA VAL A 319 14.08 -0.14 -9.60
C VAL A 319 12.66 -0.56 -9.21
N SER A 320 11.85 0.36 -8.71
CA SER A 320 10.44 0.10 -8.36
C SER A 320 9.59 -0.25 -9.59
N ILE A 321 9.79 0.44 -10.72
CA ILE A 321 9.12 0.18 -12.00
C ILE A 321 9.52 -1.20 -12.54
N ILE A 322 10.83 -1.49 -12.63
CA ILE A 322 11.35 -2.77 -13.11
C ILE A 322 10.76 -3.95 -12.32
N LEU A 323 10.55 -3.77 -11.04
CA LEU A 323 9.99 -4.81 -10.17
C LEU A 323 8.46 -4.84 -10.15
N GLY A 324 7.77 -3.95 -10.83
CA GLY A 324 6.30 -3.88 -10.83
C GLY A 324 5.72 -3.57 -9.44
N HIS A 325 6.28 -2.58 -8.73
CA HIS A 325 5.74 -2.08 -7.47
C HIS A 325 4.80 -0.89 -7.70
N GLN A 326 3.70 -0.85 -6.96
CA GLN A 326 2.75 0.28 -7.02
C GLN A 326 3.19 1.48 -6.17
N SER A 327 4.14 1.32 -5.24
CA SER A 327 4.59 2.39 -4.35
C SER A 327 6.09 2.29 -4.05
N VAL A 328 6.76 3.42 -4.13
CA VAL A 328 8.19 3.58 -3.82
C VAL A 328 8.43 3.55 -2.30
N ARG A 329 7.51 4.07 -1.49
CA ARG A 329 7.62 4.18 -0.01
C ARG A 329 7.91 2.86 0.70
N ILE A 330 7.41 1.73 0.17
CA ILE A 330 7.63 0.41 0.76
C ILE A 330 9.10 0.03 0.68
N LYS A 331 9.82 0.47 -0.35
CA LYS A 331 11.22 0.15 -0.57
C LYS A 331 12.17 0.99 0.24
N GLU A 332 11.91 2.28 0.41
CA GLU A 332 12.76 3.16 1.21
C GLU A 332 12.98 2.59 2.61
N LYS A 333 11.91 2.09 3.23
CA LYS A 333 12.00 1.47 4.55
C LYS A 333 12.75 0.12 4.56
N HIS A 334 12.58 -0.71 3.51
CA HIS A 334 13.21 -2.02 3.40
C HIS A 334 14.70 -1.92 3.06
N TYR A 335 15.08 -0.96 2.21
CA TYR A 335 16.46 -0.83 1.71
C TYR A 335 17.26 0.27 2.42
N ALA A 336 16.69 0.92 3.46
CA ALA A 336 17.38 1.89 4.29
C ALA A 336 18.78 1.45 4.80
N PRO A 337 19.02 0.17 5.16
CA PRO A 337 20.36 -0.28 5.56
C PRO A 337 21.40 -0.21 4.43
N TRP A 338 20.98 -0.42 3.18
CA TRP A 338 21.87 -0.36 2.00
C TRP A 338 22.00 1.05 1.42
N VAL A 339 21.17 1.99 1.88
CA VAL A 339 21.31 3.41 1.58
C VAL A 339 22.63 3.97 2.10
N ARG A 340 23.28 3.33 3.09
CA ARG A 340 24.58 3.74 3.59
C ARG A 340 25.68 3.62 2.52
N ALA A 341 25.72 2.52 1.76
CA ALA A 341 26.62 2.39 0.62
C ALA A 341 26.30 3.42 -0.48
N ARG A 342 25.03 3.78 -0.64
CA ARG A 342 24.60 4.88 -1.51
C ARG A 342 25.03 6.24 -0.97
N GLN A 343 25.04 6.43 0.35
CA GLN A 343 25.52 7.65 0.97
C GLN A 343 27.01 7.88 0.67
N GLU A 344 27.82 6.84 0.74
CA GLU A 344 29.24 6.91 0.36
C GLU A 344 29.43 7.25 -1.12
N GLN A 345 28.58 6.70 -2.01
CA GLN A 345 28.57 7.07 -3.43
C GLN A 345 28.14 8.53 -3.65
N LEU A 346 27.09 9.00 -2.95
CA LEU A 346 26.65 10.39 -3.03
C LEU A 346 27.73 11.36 -2.53
N GLU A 347 28.45 10.99 -1.46
CA GLU A 347 29.59 11.77 -0.98
C GLU A 347 30.73 11.81 -2.00
N ALA A 348 31.01 10.67 -2.65
CA ALA A 348 32.00 10.62 -3.74
C ALA A 348 31.56 11.47 -4.95
N ASP A 349 30.29 11.46 -5.29
CA ASP A 349 29.75 12.30 -6.37
C ASP A 349 29.82 13.80 -6.03
N VAL A 350 29.54 14.16 -4.79
CA VAL A 350 29.71 15.55 -4.31
C VAL A 350 31.19 15.94 -4.36
N ARG A 351 32.12 15.07 -3.90
CA ARG A 351 33.57 15.34 -3.98
C ARG A 351 34.05 15.53 -5.42
N ARG A 352 33.52 14.74 -6.37
CA ARG A 352 33.82 14.92 -7.80
C ARG A 352 33.38 16.29 -8.33
N THR A 353 32.35 16.90 -7.81
CA THR A 353 31.97 18.28 -8.22
C THR A 353 32.95 19.33 -7.75
N TRP A 354 33.70 19.07 -6.67
CA TRP A 354 34.74 19.97 -6.18
C TRP A 354 36.04 19.83 -7.00
N GLU A 355 36.29 18.65 -7.56
CA GLU A 355 37.47 18.33 -8.38
C GLU A 355 37.25 18.67 -9.87
N ALA A 356 36.03 19.01 -10.29
CA ALA A 356 35.78 19.45 -11.66
C ALA A 356 36.53 20.77 -11.90
N PRO A 357 37.42 20.84 -12.94
CA PRO A 357 38.11 22.08 -13.24
C PRO A 357 37.09 23.19 -13.50
N GLU A 358 37.32 24.35 -12.89
CA GLU A 358 36.47 25.51 -13.18
C GLU A 358 36.38 25.71 -14.70
N PRO A 359 35.17 25.93 -15.25
CA PRO A 359 35.04 26.16 -16.68
C PRO A 359 35.94 27.37 -17.02
N GLN A 360 36.97 27.11 -17.79
CA GLN A 360 37.87 28.16 -18.28
C GLN A 360 36.97 29.25 -18.85
N ARG A 361 36.97 30.43 -18.20
CA ARG A 361 36.33 31.64 -18.74
C ARG A 361 36.94 31.84 -20.10
N ARG A 362 36.23 31.49 -21.16
CA ARG A 362 36.57 31.92 -22.52
C ARG A 362 36.55 33.45 -22.47
N VAL A 363 37.75 34.01 -22.39
CA VAL A 363 37.96 35.43 -22.64
C VAL A 363 37.56 35.63 -24.08
N HIS A 364 36.36 36.13 -24.30
CA HIS A 364 35.92 36.56 -25.62
C HIS A 364 36.80 37.73 -25.99
N GLY A 365 37.65 37.48 -26.95
CA GLY A 365 38.49 38.49 -27.61
C GLY A 365 37.65 39.68 -28.03
N GLY A 366 38.24 40.84 -27.86
CA GLY A 366 37.62 42.15 -27.93
C GLY A 366 36.65 42.37 -29.07
N TYR A 367 35.45 42.75 -28.72
CA TYR A 367 34.52 43.41 -29.63
C TYR A 367 35.01 44.82 -29.89
N THR A 368 35.49 45.10 -31.09
CA THR A 368 35.68 46.46 -31.62
C THR A 368 34.31 47.14 -31.68
N LYS A 369 34.16 48.20 -30.91
CA LYS A 369 32.97 49.07 -30.90
C LYS A 369 32.71 49.65 -32.31
N LYS A 370 31.81 49.07 -33.07
CA LYS A 370 31.18 49.82 -34.16
C LYS A 370 30.16 50.77 -33.56
N ARG A 371 30.43 52.09 -33.71
CA ARG A 371 29.50 53.16 -33.33
C ARG A 371 28.19 52.98 -34.09
N THR A 372 27.16 52.53 -33.44
CA THR A 372 25.78 52.56 -33.98
C THR A 372 25.15 53.91 -33.61
N ARG A 373 24.77 54.65 -34.65
CA ARG A 373 24.06 55.92 -34.57
C ARG A 373 22.73 55.70 -33.84
N VAL A 374 22.54 56.38 -32.72
CA VAL A 374 21.27 56.40 -31.98
C VAL A 374 20.31 57.33 -32.70
N ILE A 375 19.21 56.77 -33.20
CA ILE A 375 18.07 57.53 -33.74
C ILE A 375 17.11 57.77 -32.57
N PRO A 376 16.73 59.02 -32.25
CA PRO A 376 15.80 59.27 -31.15
C PRO A 376 14.37 58.88 -31.54
N PHE A 377 13.76 58.03 -30.70
CA PHE A 377 12.37 57.62 -30.83
C PHE A 377 11.43 58.74 -30.34
N LYS A 378 10.65 59.32 -31.22
CA LYS A 378 9.60 60.30 -30.91
C LYS A 378 8.40 59.60 -30.30
N SER A 379 8.09 59.92 -29.02
CA SER A 379 6.86 59.49 -28.36
C SER A 379 5.63 60.16 -29.00
N ARG A 380 4.72 59.35 -29.52
CA ARG A 380 3.36 59.75 -29.85
C ARG A 380 2.41 59.39 -28.75
N ARG A 381 1.93 60.37 -27.99
CA ARG A 381 0.74 60.23 -27.14
C ARG A 381 -0.48 59.95 -28.05
N LYS A 382 -1.26 58.91 -27.76
CA LYS A 382 -2.68 58.86 -28.11
C LYS A 382 -3.47 58.34 -26.90
N ASN A 383 -4.48 59.10 -26.56
CA ASN A 383 -5.55 58.84 -25.60
C ASN A 383 -6.50 57.76 -26.10
N GLY A 384 -7.10 57.03 -25.17
CA GLY A 384 -8.47 56.59 -25.34
C GLY A 384 -8.74 55.10 -25.10
N ALA A 385 -9.57 54.88 -24.11
CA ALA A 385 -10.62 53.86 -23.99
C ALA A 385 -10.27 52.38 -23.80
N GLY A 386 -10.55 51.82 -22.64
CA GLY A 386 -11.52 50.79 -22.34
C GLY A 386 -11.25 49.41 -22.93
N GLY A 387 -11.03 48.42 -22.08
CA GLY A 387 -11.10 47.03 -22.49
C GLY A 387 -10.37 46.09 -21.52
N GLY A 388 -11.14 45.39 -20.70
CA GLY A 388 -10.62 44.49 -19.69
C GLY A 388 -9.82 43.33 -20.27
N ASN A 389 -8.69 43.02 -19.65
CA ASN A 389 -7.95 41.80 -19.92
C ASN A 389 -7.99 40.88 -18.69
N ARG A 390 -8.60 39.74 -18.92
CA ARG A 390 -8.52 38.56 -18.04
C ARG A 390 -7.11 38.01 -18.11
N THR A 391 -6.37 38.10 -17.05
CA THR A 391 -5.14 37.34 -16.87
C THR A 391 -5.47 35.95 -16.32
N HIS A 392 -5.22 34.92 -17.11
CA HIS A 392 -5.21 33.53 -16.63
C HIS A 392 -4.02 33.32 -15.70
N GLY A 393 -4.30 33.24 -14.40
CA GLY A 393 -3.35 32.80 -13.41
C GLY A 393 -3.19 31.29 -13.48
N LEU A 394 -1.98 30.82 -13.74
CA LEU A 394 -1.57 29.42 -13.56
C LEU A 394 -1.71 29.04 -12.10
N GLY A 395 -2.73 28.26 -11.78
CA GLY A 395 -2.96 27.69 -10.45
C GLY A 395 -1.95 26.58 -10.17
N ILE A 396 -1.06 26.82 -9.22
CA ILE A 396 -0.23 25.79 -8.63
C ILE A 396 -1.13 24.95 -7.72
N MET A 397 -1.43 23.72 -8.15
CA MET A 397 -2.12 22.72 -7.32
C MET A 397 -1.20 22.28 -6.18
N ARG A 398 -1.57 22.59 -4.96
CA ARG A 398 -1.01 21.97 -3.75
C ARG A 398 -1.68 20.59 -3.54
N PRO A 399 -0.93 19.52 -3.26
CA PRO A 399 -1.54 18.24 -2.91
C PRO A 399 -2.16 18.33 -1.52
N SER A 400 -3.43 17.95 -1.41
CA SER A 400 -4.14 17.79 -0.14
C SER A 400 -3.58 16.61 0.65
N LEU A 401 -3.13 16.88 1.87
CA LEU A 401 -2.85 15.90 2.92
C LEU A 401 -4.18 15.26 3.38
N TYR A 402 -4.33 13.97 3.19
CA TYR A 402 -5.30 13.16 3.94
C TYR A 402 -4.57 12.47 5.10
N HIS A 403 -5.11 12.76 6.29
CA HIS A 403 -4.79 12.07 7.55
C HIS A 403 -5.26 10.62 7.56
#